data_b572129928aa389f2f778ac13557e9b4
#
_entry.id   b572129928aa389f2f778ac13557e9b4
#
_cell.length_a   1.000
_cell.length_b   1.000
_cell.length_c   1.000
_cell.angle_alpha   90.00
_cell.angle_beta   90.00
_cell.angle_gamma   90.00
#
_symmetry.space_group_name_H-M   'P 1'
#
loop_
_entity.id
_entity.type
_entity.pdbx_description
1 polymer ?
#
loop_
_entity_poly.entity_id
_entity_poly.type
_entity_poly.pdbx_seq_one_letter_code
_entity_poly.pdbx_strand_id
1 'polypeptide(L)'
;KESAQITLQSIGDGVITTDAEGYVEYVNPVAEELTGWRLDDATSRHIDEIFRSFHEETCEPLDNPMSMAIRRARAIKSVRPTLLIRRDGNELYIENTASPIRDGGGKVTGGVLVFHDVSEARELNRRLSYHASHDILTGLVNRREFESRLERALKSAKARETSYALLYLDLDQFKIINDTCGHSAGDALLGQLGALLKSKIRWRDTLARLGGDEFGVLLESCTVDEAISNAEGLRETIREFKFQWDERVFRLGVSIGVVPITADNDDVASLLSGADAACAAAKEAGRNRIHCFAENDIELMRRRREMQWAARINNALEEARFELFRQTILPLQDNTENGAHYELLLRMRDENGNVVSPELFIAAAERYGITPNIDRWVIENAFRWLVSEADERERLSLCSINLSGQSLGDDKFLPFVVDQFRRSGLDASKICFEITETAAVASYS
;
A
#
# COMPACT_ATOMS: atom_id res chain seq x y z
N LYS A 1 19.34 -40.86 -35.67
CA LYS A 1 19.05 -39.52 -36.25
C LYS A 1 17.59 -39.12 -36.08
N GLU A 2 16.61 -40.01 -36.36
CA GLU A 2 15.18 -39.69 -36.22
C GLU A 2 14.76 -39.33 -34.78
N SER A 3 15.24 -40.02 -33.76
CA SER A 3 14.90 -39.73 -32.34
C SER A 3 15.41 -38.37 -31.89
N ALA A 4 16.56 -37.91 -32.36
CA ALA A 4 17.09 -36.58 -32.03
C ALA A 4 16.32 -35.46 -32.75
N GLN A 5 15.82 -35.67 -33.96
CA GLN A 5 14.96 -34.73 -34.68
C GLN A 5 13.61 -34.55 -34.02
N ILE A 6 13.00 -35.66 -33.58
CA ILE A 6 11.70 -35.62 -32.85
C ILE A 6 11.85 -34.84 -31.53
N THR A 7 12.98 -35.05 -30.83
CA THR A 7 13.24 -34.29 -29.59
C THR A 7 13.39 -32.81 -29.84
N LEU A 8 14.12 -32.42 -30.90
CA LEU A 8 14.29 -31.00 -31.28
C LEU A 8 12.99 -30.34 -31.78
N GLN A 9 12.08 -31.12 -32.37
CA GLN A 9 10.75 -30.63 -32.80
C GLN A 9 9.77 -30.41 -31.64
N SER A 10 9.97 -31.13 -30.52
CA SER A 10 9.09 -31.04 -29.35
C SER A 10 9.53 -29.99 -28.32
N ILE A 11 10.67 -29.31 -28.54
CA ILE A 11 11.14 -28.23 -27.70
C ILE A 11 10.35 -26.96 -28.06
N GLY A 12 9.79 -26.28 -27.07
CA GLY A 12 9.06 -25.03 -27.22
C GLY A 12 9.95 -23.82 -27.60
N ASP A 13 11.26 -24.03 -27.73
CA ASP A 13 12.23 -23.03 -28.11
C ASP A 13 12.62 -23.17 -29.58
N GLY A 14 12.98 -22.06 -30.22
CA GLY A 14 13.59 -22.06 -31.56
C GLY A 14 14.96 -22.68 -31.53
N VAL A 15 15.23 -23.63 -32.43
CA VAL A 15 16.51 -24.31 -32.54
C VAL A 15 17.03 -24.21 -33.98
N ILE A 16 18.25 -23.73 -34.14
CA ILE A 16 18.98 -23.70 -35.44
C ILE A 16 20.29 -24.43 -35.23
N THR A 17 20.66 -25.30 -36.17
CA THR A 17 22.02 -25.87 -36.22
C THR A 17 22.74 -25.48 -37.51
N THR A 18 24.07 -25.36 -37.41
CA THR A 18 24.94 -25.01 -38.54
C THR A 18 26.11 -25.98 -38.61
N ASP A 19 26.73 -26.03 -39.76
CA ASP A 19 28.08 -26.60 -39.94
C ASP A 19 29.18 -25.74 -39.27
N ALA A 20 30.44 -26.16 -39.43
CA ALA A 20 31.58 -25.46 -38.84
C ALA A 20 31.87 -24.08 -39.49
N GLU A 21 31.42 -23.87 -40.69
CA GLU A 21 31.51 -22.63 -41.46
C GLU A 21 30.36 -21.66 -41.17
N GLY A 22 29.30 -22.09 -40.46
CA GLY A 22 28.15 -21.27 -40.08
C GLY A 22 26.97 -21.36 -41.04
N TYR A 23 26.96 -22.31 -41.98
CA TYR A 23 25.84 -22.54 -42.88
C TYR A 23 24.75 -23.38 -42.19
N VAL A 24 23.50 -22.98 -42.33
CA VAL A 24 22.35 -23.61 -41.65
C VAL A 24 22.10 -25.01 -42.21
N GLU A 25 22.06 -26.00 -41.32
CA GLU A 25 21.73 -27.40 -41.63
C GLU A 25 20.32 -27.76 -41.22
N TYR A 26 19.81 -27.14 -40.12
CA TYR A 26 18.47 -27.45 -39.59
C TYR A 26 17.86 -26.24 -38.86
N VAL A 27 16.56 -26.12 -38.99
CA VAL A 27 15.70 -25.14 -38.29
C VAL A 27 14.49 -25.92 -37.82
N ASN A 28 14.12 -25.85 -36.54
CA ASN A 28 12.91 -26.46 -36.05
C ASN A 28 11.69 -25.57 -36.34
N PRO A 29 10.45 -26.11 -36.24
CA PRO A 29 9.24 -25.36 -36.55
C PRO A 29 9.09 -24.05 -35.75
N VAL A 30 9.52 -24.04 -34.46
CA VAL A 30 9.49 -22.84 -33.61
C VAL A 30 10.45 -21.78 -34.12
N ALA A 31 11.69 -22.18 -34.54
CA ALA A 31 12.63 -21.25 -35.12
C ALA A 31 12.14 -20.70 -36.47
N GLU A 32 11.45 -21.51 -37.29
CA GLU A 32 10.81 -21.02 -38.51
C GLU A 32 9.78 -19.94 -38.20
N GLU A 33 8.94 -20.16 -37.20
CA GLU A 33 7.95 -19.18 -36.74
C GLU A 33 8.61 -17.91 -36.24
N LEU A 34 9.59 -18.01 -35.34
CA LEU A 34 10.24 -16.86 -34.70
C LEU A 34 11.12 -16.06 -35.66
N THR A 35 11.80 -16.69 -36.62
CA THR A 35 12.66 -15.99 -37.57
C THR A 35 11.95 -15.57 -38.86
N GLY A 36 10.83 -16.24 -39.19
CA GLY A 36 10.15 -16.09 -40.47
C GLY A 36 10.86 -16.80 -41.64
N TRP A 37 11.85 -17.63 -41.36
CA TRP A 37 12.58 -18.40 -42.36
C TRP A 37 12.19 -19.87 -42.29
N ARG A 38 11.69 -20.42 -43.40
CA ARG A 38 11.44 -21.85 -43.51
C ARG A 38 12.72 -22.64 -43.66
N LEU A 39 12.74 -23.88 -43.23
CA LEU A 39 13.89 -24.75 -43.34
C LEU A 39 14.41 -24.82 -44.78
N ASP A 40 13.54 -25.00 -45.76
CA ASP A 40 13.92 -25.10 -47.18
C ASP A 40 14.59 -23.81 -47.69
N ASP A 41 14.19 -22.63 -47.22
CA ASP A 41 14.76 -21.35 -47.59
C ASP A 41 16.03 -21.00 -46.81
N ALA A 42 16.16 -21.53 -45.59
CA ALA A 42 17.27 -21.27 -44.67
C ALA A 42 18.47 -22.19 -44.90
N THR A 43 18.21 -23.42 -45.36
CA THR A 43 19.29 -24.41 -45.59
C THR A 43 20.33 -23.89 -46.57
N SER A 44 21.60 -24.10 -46.25
CA SER A 44 22.78 -23.63 -47.00
C SER A 44 22.93 -22.10 -47.06
N ARG A 45 22.18 -21.32 -46.26
CA ARG A 45 22.46 -19.89 -46.03
C ARG A 45 23.30 -19.72 -44.76
N HIS A 46 24.05 -18.65 -44.72
CA HIS A 46 24.85 -18.34 -43.55
C HIS A 46 23.92 -17.83 -42.43
N ILE A 47 24.21 -18.22 -41.18
CA ILE A 47 23.40 -17.88 -40.01
C ILE A 47 23.22 -16.38 -39.81
N ASP A 48 24.18 -15.56 -40.21
CA ASP A 48 24.13 -14.11 -40.10
C ASP A 48 23.01 -13.48 -40.99
N GLU A 49 22.53 -14.19 -42.02
CA GLU A 49 21.39 -13.76 -42.85
C GLU A 49 20.06 -14.08 -42.16
N ILE A 50 20.00 -15.21 -41.43
CA ILE A 50 18.79 -15.80 -40.85
C ILE A 50 18.51 -15.21 -39.48
N PHE A 51 19.54 -15.11 -38.63
CA PHE A 51 19.43 -14.68 -37.25
C PHE A 51 20.13 -13.34 -37.06
N ARG A 52 19.36 -12.26 -37.21
CA ARG A 52 19.83 -10.87 -37.11
C ARG A 52 19.40 -10.29 -35.77
N SER A 53 20.32 -10.19 -34.81
CA SER A 53 20.09 -9.67 -33.48
C SER A 53 20.68 -8.27 -33.29
N PHE A 54 19.98 -7.44 -32.49
CA PHE A 54 20.34 -6.06 -32.25
C PHE A 54 20.33 -5.77 -30.75
N HIS A 55 21.08 -4.76 -30.35
CA HIS A 55 21.01 -4.25 -28.98
C HIS A 55 19.66 -3.53 -28.75
N GLU A 56 19.01 -3.84 -27.64
CA GLU A 56 17.66 -3.35 -27.32
C GLU A 56 17.53 -1.83 -27.34
N GLU A 57 18.48 -1.11 -26.70
CA GLU A 57 18.37 0.35 -26.50
C GLU A 57 19.01 1.15 -27.64
N THR A 58 20.14 0.67 -28.20
CA THR A 58 20.89 1.41 -29.23
C THR A 58 20.52 1.00 -30.63
N CYS A 59 19.79 -0.11 -30.82
CA CYS A 59 19.49 -0.70 -32.12
C CYS A 59 20.74 -0.99 -32.97
N GLU A 60 21.92 -1.09 -32.35
CA GLU A 60 23.14 -1.48 -33.02
C GLU A 60 23.16 -2.99 -33.29
N PRO A 61 23.62 -3.43 -34.45
CA PRO A 61 23.71 -4.85 -34.74
C PRO A 61 24.71 -5.54 -33.79
N LEU A 62 24.32 -6.71 -33.29
CA LEU A 62 25.17 -7.54 -32.45
C LEU A 62 25.88 -8.61 -33.27
N ASP A 63 27.09 -8.96 -32.83
CA ASP A 63 27.79 -10.14 -33.37
C ASP A 63 26.89 -11.38 -33.18
N ASN A 64 26.77 -12.19 -34.25
CA ASN A 64 25.97 -13.40 -34.21
C ASN A 64 26.49 -14.38 -33.14
N PRO A 65 25.66 -14.80 -32.15
CA PRO A 65 26.10 -15.66 -31.06
C PRO A 65 26.59 -17.03 -31.56
N MET A 66 26.01 -17.57 -32.63
CA MET A 66 26.45 -18.84 -33.25
C MET A 66 27.84 -18.72 -33.83
N SER A 67 28.07 -17.72 -34.66
CA SER A 67 29.38 -17.44 -35.26
C SER A 67 30.46 -17.22 -34.21
N MET A 68 30.09 -16.57 -33.10
CA MET A 68 30.97 -16.41 -31.93
C MET A 68 31.26 -17.73 -31.21
N ALA A 69 30.23 -18.58 -31.00
CA ALA A 69 30.36 -19.84 -30.28
C ALA A 69 31.29 -20.82 -31.05
N ILE A 70 31.12 -20.91 -32.38
CA ILE A 70 31.97 -21.74 -33.24
C ILE A 70 33.43 -21.20 -33.20
N ARG A 71 33.64 -19.92 -33.42
CA ARG A 71 34.98 -19.29 -33.45
C ARG A 71 35.69 -19.40 -32.11
N ARG A 72 35.02 -19.20 -30.99
CA ARG A 72 35.62 -19.26 -29.66
C ARG A 72 35.61 -20.66 -29.05
N ALA A 73 35.01 -21.62 -29.74
CA ALA A 73 34.83 -23.00 -29.29
C ALA A 73 34.28 -23.13 -27.88
N ARG A 74 33.35 -22.22 -27.47
CA ARG A 74 32.68 -22.22 -26.17
C ARG A 74 31.26 -21.70 -26.30
N ALA A 75 30.39 -22.08 -25.34
CA ALA A 75 29.05 -21.58 -25.30
C ALA A 75 29.01 -20.04 -25.07
N ILE A 76 28.13 -19.39 -25.81
CA ILE A 76 27.83 -17.96 -25.71
C ILE A 76 26.35 -17.84 -25.31
N LYS A 77 26.10 -17.21 -24.18
CA LYS A 77 24.75 -16.91 -23.71
C LYS A 77 24.56 -15.40 -23.70
N SER A 78 23.40 -14.92 -24.17
CA SER A 78 23.06 -13.52 -24.02
C SER A 78 22.81 -13.20 -22.52
N VAL A 79 23.44 -12.13 -22.03
CA VAL A 79 23.27 -11.67 -20.63
C VAL A 79 21.97 -10.91 -20.44
N ARG A 80 21.46 -10.32 -21.53
CA ARG A 80 20.20 -9.59 -21.59
C ARG A 80 19.44 -10.02 -22.83
N PRO A 81 18.10 -9.90 -22.83
CA PRO A 81 17.31 -10.10 -24.04
C PRO A 81 17.83 -9.23 -25.18
N THR A 82 17.79 -9.76 -26.39
CA THR A 82 18.19 -9.10 -27.60
C THR A 82 17.01 -8.94 -28.55
N LEU A 83 17.05 -7.94 -29.42
CA LEU A 83 16.02 -7.73 -30.42
C LEU A 83 16.33 -8.59 -31.64
N LEU A 84 15.46 -9.52 -32.01
CA LEU A 84 15.52 -10.29 -33.26
C LEU A 84 14.63 -9.61 -34.29
N ILE A 85 15.20 -9.33 -35.49
CA ILE A 85 14.40 -8.85 -36.61
C ILE A 85 14.11 -10.04 -37.53
N ARG A 86 12.79 -10.34 -37.66
CA ARG A 86 12.27 -11.40 -38.50
C ARG A 86 12.43 -11.06 -39.98
N ARG A 87 12.28 -12.08 -40.84
CA ARG A 87 12.32 -11.91 -42.32
C ARG A 87 11.27 -10.90 -42.83
N ASP A 88 10.12 -10.81 -42.20
CA ASP A 88 9.03 -9.89 -42.53
C ASP A 88 9.21 -8.46 -41.95
N GLY A 89 10.31 -8.22 -41.22
CA GLY A 89 10.62 -6.95 -40.57
C GLY A 89 10.02 -6.76 -39.17
N ASN A 90 9.23 -7.70 -38.69
CA ASN A 90 8.72 -7.65 -37.32
C ASN A 90 9.83 -7.90 -36.29
N GLU A 91 9.67 -7.31 -35.13
CA GLU A 91 10.64 -7.34 -34.04
C GLU A 91 10.16 -8.23 -32.89
N LEU A 92 11.05 -9.06 -32.36
CA LEU A 92 10.80 -9.92 -31.19
C LEU A 92 11.93 -9.75 -30.17
N TYR A 93 11.59 -9.75 -28.89
CA TYR A 93 12.60 -9.85 -27.84
C TYR A 93 12.87 -11.30 -27.52
N ILE A 94 14.14 -11.70 -27.64
CA ILE A 94 14.56 -13.09 -27.44
C ILE A 94 15.67 -13.20 -26.41
N GLU A 95 15.69 -14.32 -25.69
CA GLU A 95 16.89 -14.82 -25.03
C GLU A 95 17.47 -15.94 -25.85
N ASN A 96 18.81 -15.99 -25.97
CA ASN A 96 19.46 -16.97 -26.80
C ASN A 96 20.71 -17.55 -26.12
N THR A 97 21.03 -18.78 -26.53
CA THR A 97 22.25 -19.48 -26.14
C THR A 97 22.78 -20.25 -27.36
N ALA A 98 24.00 -19.98 -27.74
CA ALA A 98 24.71 -20.72 -28.78
C ALA A 98 25.80 -21.58 -28.19
N SER A 99 25.94 -22.81 -28.68
CA SER A 99 26.95 -23.77 -28.23
C SER A 99 27.62 -24.47 -29.42
N PRO A 100 28.93 -24.71 -29.40
CA PRO A 100 29.59 -25.46 -30.45
C PRO A 100 29.24 -26.95 -30.35
N ILE A 101 29.01 -27.59 -31.52
CA ILE A 101 28.89 -29.04 -31.66
C ILE A 101 30.27 -29.59 -31.90
N ARG A 102 30.61 -30.69 -31.20
CA ARG A 102 31.92 -31.34 -31.30
C ARG A 102 31.82 -32.80 -31.70
N ASP A 103 32.74 -33.27 -32.47
CA ASP A 103 32.89 -34.70 -32.72
C ASP A 103 33.52 -35.45 -31.53
N GLY A 104 33.65 -36.78 -31.65
CA GLY A 104 34.27 -37.64 -30.62
C GLY A 104 35.73 -37.34 -30.33
N GLY A 105 36.40 -36.58 -31.19
CA GLY A 105 37.79 -36.11 -31.06
C GLY A 105 37.92 -34.69 -30.49
N GLY A 106 36.78 -34.03 -30.20
CA GLY A 106 36.76 -32.67 -29.63
C GLY A 106 36.84 -31.55 -30.66
N LYS A 107 36.89 -31.84 -31.94
CA LYS A 107 36.91 -30.86 -33.03
C LYS A 107 35.48 -30.27 -33.19
N VAL A 108 35.40 -28.95 -33.35
CA VAL A 108 34.14 -28.28 -33.65
C VAL A 108 33.66 -28.62 -35.05
N THR A 109 32.49 -29.21 -35.18
CA THR A 109 31.87 -29.62 -36.45
C THR A 109 30.65 -28.77 -36.80
N GLY A 110 30.24 -27.89 -35.92
CA GLY A 110 29.08 -27.00 -36.11
C GLY A 110 28.71 -26.26 -34.85
N GLY A 111 27.51 -25.71 -34.85
CA GLY A 111 26.94 -25.04 -33.71
C GLY A 111 25.45 -25.30 -33.56
N VAL A 112 24.93 -25.13 -32.36
CA VAL A 112 23.50 -25.11 -32.03
C VAL A 112 23.16 -23.78 -31.36
N LEU A 113 22.15 -23.11 -31.87
CA LEU A 113 21.52 -21.90 -31.30
C LEU A 113 20.14 -22.26 -30.81
N VAL A 114 19.90 -22.01 -29.55
CA VAL A 114 18.59 -22.13 -28.92
C VAL A 114 18.14 -20.76 -28.50
N PHE A 115 16.90 -20.39 -28.80
CA PHE A 115 16.32 -19.10 -28.44
C PHE A 115 14.83 -19.20 -28.25
N HIS A 116 14.29 -18.34 -27.37
CA HIS A 116 12.85 -18.26 -27.11
C HIS A 116 12.39 -16.81 -27.05
N ASP A 117 11.12 -16.61 -27.40
CA ASP A 117 10.47 -15.32 -27.33
C ASP A 117 10.14 -14.95 -25.88
N VAL A 118 10.64 -13.82 -25.43
CA VAL A 118 10.37 -13.25 -24.10
C VAL A 118 9.53 -11.98 -24.15
N SER A 119 8.96 -11.65 -25.32
CA SER A 119 8.22 -10.41 -25.54
C SER A 119 7.01 -10.29 -24.60
N GLU A 120 6.19 -11.35 -24.46
CA GLU A 120 5.03 -11.37 -23.59
C GLU A 120 5.44 -11.28 -22.11
N ALA A 121 6.44 -12.07 -21.70
CA ALA A 121 6.95 -12.05 -20.33
C ALA A 121 7.50 -10.66 -19.94
N ARG A 122 8.19 -10.01 -20.88
CA ARG A 122 8.69 -8.64 -20.69
C ARG A 122 7.58 -7.61 -20.58
N GLU A 123 6.62 -7.67 -21.48
CA GLU A 123 5.47 -6.73 -21.44
C GLU A 123 4.69 -6.91 -20.13
N LEU A 124 4.49 -8.14 -19.69
CA LEU A 124 3.86 -8.42 -18.39
C LEU A 124 4.70 -7.87 -17.23
N ASN A 125 6.00 -8.10 -17.22
CA ASN A 125 6.90 -7.56 -16.19
C ASN A 125 6.92 -6.02 -16.21
N ARG A 126 6.91 -5.40 -17.39
CA ARG A 126 6.83 -3.95 -17.52
C ARG A 126 5.52 -3.41 -16.97
N ARG A 127 4.39 -4.06 -17.28
CA ARG A 127 3.07 -3.71 -16.71
C ARG A 127 3.04 -3.90 -15.21
N LEU A 128 3.56 -5.01 -14.68
CA LEU A 128 3.67 -5.24 -13.25
C LEU A 128 4.52 -4.16 -12.55
N SER A 129 5.67 -3.82 -13.12
CA SER A 129 6.55 -2.77 -12.60
C SER A 129 5.88 -1.39 -12.65
N TYR A 130 5.13 -1.11 -13.71
CA TYR A 130 4.37 0.12 -13.83
C TYR A 130 3.25 0.19 -12.78
N HIS A 131 2.47 -0.87 -12.61
CA HIS A 131 1.41 -0.94 -11.58
C HIS A 131 1.97 -0.93 -10.15
N ALA A 132 3.17 -1.47 -9.94
CA ALA A 132 3.83 -1.41 -8.63
C ALA A 132 4.21 0.02 -8.21
N SER A 133 4.35 0.95 -9.17
CA SER A 133 4.80 2.34 -8.96
C SER A 133 3.76 3.41 -9.31
N HIS A 134 2.68 3.05 -10.02
CA HIS A 134 1.67 4.01 -10.48
C HIS A 134 0.26 3.60 -10.07
N ASP A 135 -0.59 4.59 -9.85
CA ASP A 135 -2.03 4.43 -9.62
C ASP A 135 -2.73 4.10 -10.95
N ILE A 136 -3.50 3.01 -10.99
CA ILE A 136 -4.13 2.49 -12.22
C ILE A 136 -5.16 3.47 -12.79
N LEU A 137 -5.88 4.18 -11.93
CA LEU A 137 -6.96 5.07 -12.36
C LEU A 137 -6.42 6.37 -13.00
N THR A 138 -5.42 6.97 -12.36
CA THR A 138 -4.92 8.30 -12.75
C THR A 138 -3.63 8.27 -13.57
N GLY A 139 -2.91 7.13 -13.55
CA GLY A 139 -1.57 7.02 -14.15
C GLY A 139 -0.51 7.85 -13.44
N LEU A 140 -0.81 8.40 -12.27
CA LEU A 140 0.14 9.12 -11.43
C LEU A 140 0.97 8.15 -10.60
N VAL A 141 2.01 8.65 -9.96
CA VAL A 141 2.76 7.87 -8.95
C VAL A 141 1.79 7.40 -7.86
N ASN A 142 1.88 6.14 -7.44
CA ASN A 142 1.08 5.62 -6.33
C ASN A 142 1.70 5.97 -4.98
N ARG A 143 0.96 5.72 -3.89
CA ARG A 143 1.38 6.01 -2.51
C ARG A 143 2.74 5.39 -2.18
N ARG A 144 2.94 4.12 -2.51
CA ARG A 144 4.17 3.39 -2.20
C ARG A 144 5.42 4.01 -2.83
N GLU A 145 5.36 4.31 -4.12
CA GLU A 145 6.47 4.94 -4.83
C GLU A 145 6.68 6.38 -4.36
N PHE A 146 5.60 7.09 -3.99
CA PHE A 146 5.67 8.43 -3.43
C PHE A 146 6.41 8.44 -2.08
N GLU A 147 6.09 7.52 -1.17
CA GLU A 147 6.78 7.36 0.10
C GLU A 147 8.28 7.04 -0.10
N SER A 148 8.60 6.19 -1.08
CA SER A 148 10.01 5.92 -1.45
C SER A 148 10.74 7.16 -1.97
N ARG A 149 10.05 8.04 -2.72
CA ARG A 149 10.62 9.33 -3.17
C ARG A 149 10.80 10.31 -2.03
N LEU A 150 9.86 10.36 -1.10
CA LEU A 150 9.99 11.16 0.13
C LEU A 150 11.19 10.72 0.97
N GLU A 151 11.44 9.40 1.13
CA GLU A 151 12.63 8.91 1.81
C GLU A 151 13.93 9.38 1.15
N ARG A 152 13.98 9.34 -0.18
CA ARG A 152 15.15 9.82 -0.95
C ARG A 152 15.34 11.33 -0.79
N ALA A 153 14.26 12.10 -0.84
CA ALA A 153 14.29 13.54 -0.63
C ALA A 153 14.78 13.90 0.78
N LEU A 154 14.27 13.22 1.82
CA LEU A 154 14.68 13.41 3.19
C LEU A 154 16.17 13.08 3.40
N LYS A 155 16.65 11.97 2.85
CA LYS A 155 18.08 11.61 2.87
C LYS A 155 18.93 12.66 2.17
N SER A 156 18.46 13.19 1.03
CA SER A 156 19.16 14.24 0.29
C SER A 156 19.15 15.57 1.03
N ALA A 157 18.05 15.93 1.68
CA ALA A 157 17.95 17.14 2.52
C ALA A 157 19.00 17.09 3.66
N LYS A 158 19.09 15.94 4.36
CA LYS A 158 20.07 15.73 5.44
C LYS A 158 21.53 15.77 4.96
N ALA A 159 21.80 15.33 3.73
CA ALA A 159 23.17 15.25 3.21
C ALA A 159 23.68 16.52 2.51
N ARG A 160 22.79 17.34 1.96
CA ARG A 160 23.14 18.43 1.01
C ARG A 160 22.57 19.78 1.38
N GLU A 161 21.88 19.90 2.52
CA GLU A 161 21.14 21.11 2.92
C GLU A 161 20.16 21.60 1.84
N THR A 162 19.68 20.68 0.98
CA THR A 162 18.75 20.99 -0.10
C THR A 162 17.35 21.01 0.47
N SER A 163 16.58 22.05 0.22
CA SER A 163 15.20 22.18 0.67
C SER A 163 14.24 21.50 -0.29
N TYR A 164 13.27 20.77 0.26
CA TYR A 164 12.14 20.17 -0.45
C TYR A 164 10.85 20.60 0.24
N ALA A 165 9.72 20.43 -0.42
CA ALA A 165 8.42 20.61 0.22
C ALA A 165 7.45 19.51 -0.18
N LEU A 166 6.67 19.04 0.79
CA LEU A 166 5.55 18.15 0.63
C LEU A 166 4.25 18.94 0.63
N LEU A 167 3.43 18.76 -0.41
CA LEU A 167 2.06 19.23 -0.44
C LEU A 167 1.13 18.04 -0.35
N TYR A 168 0.17 18.09 0.55
CA TYR A 168 -0.91 17.11 0.70
C TYR A 168 -2.22 17.78 0.30
N LEU A 169 -2.87 17.26 -0.71
CA LEU A 169 -4.08 17.81 -1.30
C LEU A 169 -5.25 16.88 -1.06
N ASP A 170 -6.37 17.37 -0.61
CA ASP A 170 -7.61 16.64 -0.43
C ASP A 170 -8.76 17.42 -1.08
N LEU A 171 -9.51 16.73 -1.95
CA LEU A 171 -10.61 17.35 -2.72
C LEU A 171 -11.81 17.59 -1.83
N ASP A 172 -12.17 18.86 -1.70
CA ASP A 172 -13.31 19.25 -0.88
C ASP A 172 -14.61 18.71 -1.48
N GLN A 173 -15.40 18.00 -0.64
CA GLN A 173 -16.74 17.52 -0.99
C GLN A 173 -16.78 16.48 -2.14
N PHE A 174 -15.69 15.80 -2.45
CA PHE A 174 -15.64 14.75 -3.47
C PHE A 174 -16.74 13.67 -3.27
N LYS A 175 -17.03 13.32 -2.02
CA LYS A 175 -18.08 12.36 -1.67
C LYS A 175 -19.44 12.75 -2.24
N ILE A 176 -19.77 14.04 -2.34
CA ILE A 176 -21.06 14.49 -2.90
C ILE A 176 -21.22 14.07 -4.37
N ILE A 177 -20.12 14.06 -5.13
CA ILE A 177 -20.14 13.62 -6.53
C ILE A 177 -20.39 12.13 -6.60
N ASN A 178 -19.71 11.32 -5.78
CA ASN A 178 -19.95 9.89 -5.70
C ASN A 178 -21.39 9.56 -5.28
N ASP A 179 -21.89 10.23 -4.27
CA ASP A 179 -23.24 10.00 -3.74
C ASP A 179 -24.33 10.47 -4.75
N THR A 180 -24.02 11.46 -5.58
CA THR A 180 -25.00 12.04 -6.56
C THR A 180 -24.95 11.37 -7.94
N CYS A 181 -23.75 11.00 -8.41
CA CYS A 181 -23.54 10.53 -9.80
C CYS A 181 -22.92 9.12 -9.87
N GLY A 182 -22.65 8.48 -8.72
CA GLY A 182 -22.02 7.17 -8.64
C GLY A 182 -20.49 7.21 -8.75
N HIS A 183 -19.86 6.10 -8.37
CA HIS A 183 -18.39 5.97 -8.34
C HIS A 183 -17.72 6.17 -9.70
N SER A 184 -18.38 5.80 -10.80
CA SER A 184 -17.84 6.00 -12.15
C SER A 184 -17.61 7.49 -12.49
N ALA A 185 -18.47 8.38 -11.98
CA ALA A 185 -18.28 9.82 -12.12
C ALA A 185 -17.08 10.32 -11.30
N GLY A 186 -16.93 9.83 -10.07
CA GLY A 186 -15.79 10.13 -9.24
C GLY A 186 -14.47 9.66 -9.85
N ASP A 187 -14.44 8.46 -10.42
CA ASP A 187 -13.27 7.91 -11.11
C ASP A 187 -12.89 8.75 -12.34
N ALA A 188 -13.86 9.13 -13.14
CA ALA A 188 -13.63 10.00 -14.31
C ALA A 188 -13.11 11.38 -13.90
N LEU A 189 -13.65 11.97 -12.82
CA LEU A 189 -13.17 13.21 -12.23
C LEU A 189 -11.70 13.10 -11.83
N LEU A 190 -11.35 12.06 -11.05
CA LEU A 190 -9.99 11.86 -10.56
C LEU A 190 -9.00 11.68 -11.71
N GLY A 191 -9.37 10.96 -12.76
CA GLY A 191 -8.56 10.80 -13.96
C GLY A 191 -8.31 12.12 -14.69
N GLN A 192 -9.35 12.91 -14.91
CA GLN A 192 -9.24 14.23 -15.57
C GLN A 192 -8.42 15.20 -14.73
N LEU A 193 -8.68 15.24 -13.42
CA LEU A 193 -7.95 16.11 -12.49
C LEU A 193 -6.48 15.72 -12.38
N GLY A 194 -6.18 14.42 -12.32
CA GLY A 194 -4.81 13.92 -12.33
C GLY A 194 -4.02 14.37 -13.56
N ALA A 195 -4.62 14.28 -14.75
CA ALA A 195 -4.03 14.76 -16.00
C ALA A 195 -3.82 16.27 -15.99
N LEU A 196 -4.79 17.03 -15.49
CA LEU A 196 -4.72 18.48 -15.38
C LEU A 196 -3.58 18.90 -14.43
N LEU A 197 -3.54 18.34 -13.23
CA LEU A 197 -2.50 18.66 -12.24
C LEU A 197 -1.11 18.27 -12.76
N LYS A 198 -0.97 17.13 -13.43
CA LYS A 198 0.31 16.72 -14.04
C LYS A 198 0.83 17.73 -15.06
N SER A 199 -0.05 18.42 -15.79
CA SER A 199 0.34 19.47 -16.73
C SER A 199 0.84 20.75 -16.05
N LYS A 200 0.57 20.95 -14.76
CA LYS A 200 0.95 22.13 -13.98
C LYS A 200 2.21 21.94 -13.14
N ILE A 201 2.68 20.72 -13.02
CA ILE A 201 3.85 20.37 -12.20
C ILE A 201 5.08 20.21 -13.09
N ARG A 202 6.24 20.67 -12.61
CA ARG A 202 7.51 20.61 -13.33
C ARG A 202 7.97 19.16 -13.47
N TRP A 203 8.76 18.86 -14.51
CA TRP A 203 9.25 17.51 -14.78
C TRP A 203 10.05 16.87 -13.62
N ARG A 204 10.73 17.68 -12.80
CA ARG A 204 11.50 17.24 -11.63
C ARG A 204 10.65 17.00 -10.39
N ASP A 205 9.47 17.60 -10.31
CA ASP A 205 8.58 17.44 -9.18
C ASP A 205 7.75 16.15 -9.34
N THR A 206 7.32 15.58 -8.24
CA THR A 206 6.51 14.36 -8.26
C THR A 206 5.07 14.67 -7.90
N LEU A 207 4.12 14.21 -8.72
CA LEU A 207 2.69 14.17 -8.40
C LEU A 207 2.26 12.73 -8.20
N ALA A 208 1.57 12.46 -7.12
CA ALA A 208 1.07 11.14 -6.75
C ALA A 208 -0.41 11.19 -6.37
N ARG A 209 -1.10 10.06 -6.52
CA ARG A 209 -2.37 9.82 -5.85
C ARG A 209 -2.13 8.91 -4.66
N LEU A 210 -2.53 9.37 -3.47
CA LEU A 210 -2.26 8.68 -2.20
C LEU A 210 -3.39 7.71 -1.83
N GLY A 211 -4.59 7.96 -2.31
CA GLY A 211 -5.79 7.12 -2.12
C GLY A 211 -7.05 7.97 -2.19
N GLY A 212 -8.20 7.37 -2.47
CA GLY A 212 -9.46 8.11 -2.52
C GLY A 212 -9.37 9.39 -3.35
N ASP A 213 -9.61 10.51 -2.70
CA ASP A 213 -9.57 11.88 -3.21
C ASP A 213 -8.29 12.66 -2.82
N GLU A 214 -7.26 11.95 -2.34
CA GLU A 214 -6.01 12.52 -1.84
C GLU A 214 -4.90 12.47 -2.88
N PHE A 215 -4.21 13.59 -3.06
CA PHE A 215 -3.02 13.72 -3.91
C PHE A 215 -1.83 14.24 -3.10
N GLY A 216 -0.63 13.81 -3.51
CA GLY A 216 0.63 14.27 -2.93
C GLY A 216 1.50 14.93 -3.98
N VAL A 217 2.16 16.03 -3.64
CA VAL A 217 3.16 16.67 -4.48
C VAL A 217 4.46 16.81 -3.71
N LEU A 218 5.56 16.29 -4.28
CA LEU A 218 6.90 16.53 -3.78
C LEU A 218 7.59 17.54 -4.69
N LEU A 219 7.90 18.71 -4.15
CA LEU A 219 8.63 19.78 -4.82
C LEU A 219 10.12 19.69 -4.48
N GLU A 220 10.97 19.66 -5.52
CA GLU A 220 12.42 19.59 -5.36
C GLU A 220 13.07 20.97 -5.44
N SER A 221 14.10 21.20 -4.60
CA SER A 221 14.84 22.47 -4.52
C SER A 221 13.88 23.67 -4.42
N CYS A 222 13.06 23.65 -3.39
CA CYS A 222 11.93 24.58 -3.23
C CYS A 222 11.99 25.21 -1.83
N THR A 223 11.89 26.53 -1.77
CA THR A 223 11.70 27.26 -0.51
C THR A 223 10.24 27.18 -0.05
N VAL A 224 9.98 27.54 1.20
CA VAL A 224 8.61 27.53 1.76
C VAL A 224 7.70 28.47 0.98
N ASP A 225 8.18 29.68 0.65
CA ASP A 225 7.39 30.68 -0.10
C ASP A 225 7.06 30.21 -1.53
N GLU A 226 8.03 29.54 -2.19
CA GLU A 226 7.80 28.91 -3.49
C GLU A 226 6.81 27.75 -3.39
N ALA A 227 6.87 26.94 -2.32
CA ALA A 227 5.93 25.85 -2.08
C ALA A 227 4.50 26.37 -1.88
N ILE A 228 4.33 27.43 -1.10
CA ILE A 228 3.03 28.09 -0.90
C ILE A 228 2.52 28.67 -2.24
N SER A 229 3.38 29.31 -3.03
CA SER A 229 3.02 29.86 -4.35
C SER A 229 2.60 28.73 -5.31
N ASN A 230 3.32 27.60 -5.34
CA ASN A 230 2.94 26.43 -6.14
C ASN A 230 1.60 25.84 -5.67
N ALA A 231 1.41 25.69 -4.35
CA ALA A 231 0.16 25.22 -3.78
C ALA A 231 -1.02 26.11 -4.16
N GLU A 232 -0.85 27.44 -4.14
CA GLU A 232 -1.88 28.40 -4.55
C GLU A 232 -2.22 28.25 -6.05
N GLY A 233 -1.22 28.05 -6.90
CA GLY A 233 -1.44 27.80 -8.33
C GLY A 233 -2.23 26.51 -8.58
N LEU A 234 -1.97 25.43 -7.81
CA LEU A 234 -2.72 24.18 -7.88
C LEU A 234 -4.15 24.35 -7.36
N ARG A 235 -4.32 25.04 -6.22
CA ARG A 235 -5.64 25.35 -5.65
C ARG A 235 -6.51 26.10 -6.64
N GLU A 236 -5.96 27.16 -7.25
CA GLU A 236 -6.68 27.94 -8.24
C GLU A 236 -7.03 27.15 -9.49
N THR A 237 -6.10 26.31 -9.97
CA THR A 237 -6.33 25.39 -11.10
C THR A 237 -7.53 24.46 -10.84
N ILE A 238 -7.61 23.90 -9.61
CA ILE A 238 -8.74 23.02 -9.22
C ILE A 238 -10.04 23.82 -9.09
N ARG A 239 -9.99 25.02 -8.51
CA ARG A 239 -11.16 25.89 -8.36
C ARG A 239 -11.77 26.29 -9.70
N GLU A 240 -10.94 26.55 -10.70
CA GLU A 240 -11.37 26.92 -12.06
C GLU A 240 -11.83 25.72 -12.88
N PHE A 241 -11.41 24.50 -12.49
CA PHE A 241 -11.78 23.27 -13.19
C PHE A 241 -13.29 23.03 -13.08
N LYS A 242 -13.90 22.76 -14.23
CA LYS A 242 -15.34 22.44 -14.36
C LYS A 242 -15.45 20.97 -14.78
N PHE A 243 -15.88 20.14 -13.86
CA PHE A 243 -16.17 18.76 -14.17
C PHE A 243 -17.60 18.65 -14.70
N GLN A 244 -17.74 18.23 -15.95
CA GLN A 244 -19.04 17.97 -16.57
C GLN A 244 -19.30 16.48 -16.59
N TRP A 245 -20.44 16.09 -16.05
CA TRP A 245 -20.94 14.71 -16.08
C TRP A 245 -22.42 14.73 -16.42
N ASP A 246 -22.77 14.10 -17.54
CA ASP A 246 -24.08 14.22 -18.17
C ASP A 246 -24.48 15.72 -18.36
N GLU A 247 -25.64 16.11 -17.86
CA GLU A 247 -26.13 17.49 -17.94
C GLU A 247 -25.69 18.37 -16.75
N ARG A 248 -24.86 17.85 -15.84
CA ARG A 248 -24.45 18.55 -14.61
C ARG A 248 -23.02 19.04 -14.71
N VAL A 249 -22.78 20.20 -14.11
CA VAL A 249 -21.44 20.79 -14.00
C VAL A 249 -21.11 20.95 -12.52
N PHE A 250 -20.00 20.36 -12.11
CA PHE A 250 -19.49 20.43 -10.74
C PHE A 250 -18.25 21.32 -10.69
N ARG A 251 -18.12 22.02 -9.58
CA ARG A 251 -16.90 22.74 -9.21
C ARG A 251 -16.41 22.19 -7.89
N LEU A 252 -15.10 22.08 -7.75
CA LEU A 252 -14.46 21.56 -6.54
C LEU A 252 -13.56 22.61 -5.92
N GLY A 253 -13.42 22.52 -4.61
CA GLY A 253 -12.32 23.11 -3.87
C GLY A 253 -11.27 22.06 -3.57
N VAL A 254 -10.14 22.50 -3.05
CA VAL A 254 -9.10 21.63 -2.51
C VAL A 254 -8.50 22.25 -1.26
N SER A 255 -8.37 21.46 -0.22
CA SER A 255 -7.64 21.82 0.99
C SER A 255 -6.22 21.29 0.88
N ILE A 256 -5.23 22.13 1.13
CA ILE A 256 -3.82 21.79 0.90
C ILE A 256 -3.02 22.02 2.18
N GLY A 257 -2.37 20.97 2.67
CA GLY A 257 -1.33 21.05 3.70
C GLY A 257 0.06 21.16 3.07
N VAL A 258 0.88 22.09 3.52
CA VAL A 258 2.27 22.29 3.06
C VAL A 258 3.23 22.01 4.20
N VAL A 259 4.18 21.09 3.99
CA VAL A 259 5.23 20.75 4.96
C VAL A 259 6.60 20.95 4.32
N PRO A 260 7.43 21.84 4.83
CA PRO A 260 8.83 21.92 4.43
C PRO A 260 9.59 20.66 4.83
N ILE A 261 10.43 20.15 3.93
CA ILE A 261 11.30 19.02 4.21
C ILE A 261 12.71 19.54 4.38
N THR A 262 13.21 19.47 5.60
CA THR A 262 14.53 19.96 6.02
C THR A 262 15.35 18.84 6.66
N ALA A 263 16.59 19.12 7.04
CA ALA A 263 17.44 18.18 7.77
C ALA A 263 16.88 17.79 9.15
N ASP A 264 16.02 18.62 9.74
CA ASP A 264 15.49 18.45 11.10
C ASP A 264 14.30 17.47 11.16
N ASN A 265 13.73 17.08 10.01
CA ASN A 265 12.62 16.13 9.99
C ASN A 265 13.12 14.71 10.31
N ASP A 266 12.38 13.99 11.14
CA ASP A 266 12.77 12.64 11.61
C ASP A 266 12.62 11.57 10.53
N ASP A 267 11.41 11.34 10.06
CA ASP A 267 11.05 10.28 9.12
C ASP A 267 9.89 10.67 8.17
N VAL A 268 9.57 9.80 7.23
CA VAL A 268 8.49 10.00 6.25
C VAL A 268 7.11 9.95 6.90
N ALA A 269 6.93 9.13 7.94
CA ALA A 269 5.64 9.00 8.61
C ALA A 269 5.25 10.30 9.31
N SER A 270 6.22 10.95 9.98
CA SER A 270 6.02 12.27 10.60
C SER A 270 5.73 13.36 9.57
N LEU A 271 6.41 13.35 8.41
CA LEU A 271 6.14 14.29 7.30
C LEU A 271 4.71 14.14 6.77
N LEU A 272 4.27 12.91 6.49
CA LEU A 272 2.91 12.66 6.01
C LEU A 272 1.85 12.99 7.05
N SER A 273 2.11 12.66 8.32
CA SER A 273 1.21 13.03 9.43
C SER A 273 1.10 14.55 9.60
N GLY A 274 2.21 15.27 9.49
CA GLY A 274 2.23 16.73 9.52
C GLY A 274 1.46 17.34 8.35
N ALA A 275 1.60 16.78 7.15
CA ALA A 275 0.91 17.25 5.95
C ALA A 275 -0.61 16.98 6.01
N ASP A 276 -1.03 15.81 6.52
CA ASP A 276 -2.43 15.52 6.79
C ASP A 276 -3.01 16.47 7.85
N ALA A 277 -2.26 16.72 8.95
CA ALA A 277 -2.67 17.66 9.99
C ALA A 277 -2.85 19.07 9.43
N ALA A 278 -1.92 19.55 8.62
CA ALA A 278 -2.01 20.87 7.96
C ALA A 278 -3.21 20.90 6.98
N CYS A 279 -3.43 19.86 6.21
CA CYS A 279 -4.59 19.74 5.31
C CYS A 279 -5.91 19.79 6.09
N ALA A 280 -6.00 19.07 7.20
CA ALA A 280 -7.17 19.10 8.07
C ALA A 280 -7.39 20.49 8.68
N ALA A 281 -6.35 21.21 9.09
CA ALA A 281 -6.44 22.61 9.53
C ALA A 281 -6.99 23.51 8.42
N ALA A 282 -6.58 23.31 7.16
CA ALA A 282 -7.13 24.01 6.00
C ALA A 282 -8.64 23.75 5.84
N LYS A 283 -9.07 22.49 5.98
CA LYS A 283 -10.51 22.11 5.92
C LYS A 283 -11.34 22.79 7.01
N GLU A 284 -10.83 22.78 8.24
CA GLU A 284 -11.51 23.40 9.40
C GLU A 284 -11.59 24.92 9.29
N ALA A 285 -10.55 25.55 8.76
CA ALA A 285 -10.54 27.00 8.57
C ALA A 285 -11.52 27.50 7.48
N GLY A 286 -12.25 26.57 6.80
CA GLY A 286 -13.30 26.91 5.83
C GLY A 286 -13.05 26.35 4.43
N ARG A 287 -12.20 25.35 4.27
CA ARG A 287 -11.88 24.63 3.01
C ARG A 287 -11.33 25.54 1.91
N ASN A 288 -11.00 24.94 0.77
CA ASN A 288 -10.48 25.62 -0.43
C ASN A 288 -9.37 26.60 -0.12
N ARG A 289 -8.38 26.16 0.65
CA ARG A 289 -7.23 26.98 1.11
C ARG A 289 -6.00 26.15 1.40
N ILE A 290 -4.92 26.85 1.67
CA ILE A 290 -3.63 26.30 2.04
C ILE A 290 -3.40 26.55 3.52
N HIS A 291 -2.80 25.56 4.20
CA HIS A 291 -2.23 25.72 5.53
C HIS A 291 -0.79 25.20 5.52
N CYS A 292 0.15 26.02 5.98
CA CYS A 292 1.52 25.59 6.17
C CYS A 292 1.66 24.98 7.56
N PHE A 293 2.25 23.80 7.64
CA PHE A 293 2.44 23.08 8.89
C PHE A 293 3.23 23.90 9.92
N ALA A 294 2.71 23.95 11.13
CA ALA A 294 3.39 24.43 12.31
C ALA A 294 3.48 23.33 13.36
N GLU A 295 4.53 23.31 14.19
CA GLU A 295 4.73 22.26 15.20
C GLU A 295 3.52 22.07 16.12
N ASN A 296 2.77 23.13 16.37
CA ASN A 296 1.55 23.06 17.18
C ASN A 296 0.36 22.36 16.51
N ASP A 297 0.39 22.12 15.20
CA ASP A 297 -0.76 21.55 14.47
C ASP A 297 -1.03 20.12 14.87
N ILE A 298 0.00 19.29 15.05
CA ILE A 298 -0.16 17.89 15.50
C ILE A 298 -0.83 17.85 16.88
N GLU A 299 -0.37 18.69 17.81
CA GLU A 299 -0.93 18.71 19.18
C GLU A 299 -2.37 19.21 19.18
N LEU A 300 -2.68 20.25 18.39
CA LEU A 300 -4.05 20.74 18.22
C LEU A 300 -4.98 19.70 17.61
N MET A 301 -4.54 19.01 16.56
CA MET A 301 -5.31 17.94 15.92
C MET A 301 -5.54 16.77 16.86
N ARG A 302 -4.50 16.35 17.60
CA ARG A 302 -4.63 15.29 18.61
C ARG A 302 -5.68 15.67 19.65
N ARG A 303 -5.58 16.88 20.22
CA ARG A 303 -6.55 17.37 21.21
C ARG A 303 -7.98 17.43 20.67
N ARG A 304 -8.17 17.85 19.42
CA ARG A 304 -9.50 17.90 18.80
C ARG A 304 -10.10 16.52 18.56
N ARG A 305 -9.29 15.57 18.04
CA ARG A 305 -9.73 14.16 17.90
C ARG A 305 -10.17 13.58 19.24
N GLU A 306 -9.40 13.83 20.28
CA GLU A 306 -9.73 13.38 21.65
C GLU A 306 -11.01 14.03 22.16
N MET A 307 -11.23 15.35 21.96
CA MET A 307 -12.49 16.02 22.31
C MET A 307 -13.70 15.46 21.56
N GLN A 308 -13.54 15.17 20.26
CA GLN A 308 -14.60 14.52 19.48
C GLN A 308 -14.92 13.12 20.03
N TRP A 309 -13.88 12.34 20.39
CA TRP A 309 -14.09 11.06 21.04
C TRP A 309 -14.80 11.19 22.39
N ALA A 310 -14.42 12.17 23.21
CA ALA A 310 -15.08 12.42 24.49
C ALA A 310 -16.60 12.67 24.33
N ALA A 311 -16.98 13.48 23.34
CA ALA A 311 -18.39 13.71 23.02
C ALA A 311 -19.09 12.41 22.54
N ARG A 312 -18.46 11.65 21.64
CA ARG A 312 -19.01 10.38 21.12
C ARG A 312 -19.16 9.32 22.20
N ILE A 313 -18.22 9.24 23.15
CA ILE A 313 -18.28 8.33 24.30
C ILE A 313 -19.48 8.67 25.20
N ASN A 314 -19.68 9.95 25.53
CA ASN A 314 -20.82 10.38 26.34
C ASN A 314 -22.16 10.05 25.65
N ASN A 315 -22.28 10.34 24.36
CA ASN A 315 -23.47 9.97 23.58
C ASN A 315 -23.65 8.43 23.54
N ALA A 316 -22.57 7.67 23.42
CA ALA A 316 -22.63 6.20 23.41
C ALA A 316 -23.10 5.63 24.78
N LEU A 317 -22.74 6.28 25.90
CA LEU A 317 -23.24 5.92 27.23
C LEU A 317 -24.75 6.19 27.36
N GLU A 318 -25.22 7.33 26.86
CA GLU A 318 -26.65 7.73 26.91
C GLU A 318 -27.51 6.89 25.96
N GLU A 319 -27.02 6.56 24.78
CA GLU A 319 -27.73 5.83 23.73
C GLU A 319 -27.56 4.30 23.82
N ALA A 320 -26.95 3.79 24.90
CA ALA A 320 -26.69 2.36 25.12
C ALA A 320 -25.94 1.68 23.95
N ARG A 321 -24.95 2.37 23.35
CA ARG A 321 -24.14 1.87 22.24
C ARG A 321 -22.86 1.14 22.69
N PHE A 322 -22.69 0.87 23.97
CA PHE A 322 -21.67 -0.01 24.50
C PHE A 322 -22.14 -1.45 24.58
N GLU A 323 -21.25 -2.38 24.36
CA GLU A 323 -21.48 -3.83 24.42
C GLU A 323 -20.35 -4.51 25.17
N LEU A 324 -20.66 -5.60 25.88
CA LEU A 324 -19.66 -6.46 26.51
C LEU A 324 -19.47 -7.74 25.68
N PHE A 325 -18.24 -7.97 25.27
CA PHE A 325 -17.82 -9.20 24.61
C PHE A 325 -17.12 -10.09 25.64
N ARG A 326 -17.31 -11.39 25.53
CA ARG A 326 -16.70 -12.39 26.39
C ARG A 326 -15.56 -13.10 25.67
N GLN A 327 -14.38 -13.13 26.30
CA GLN A 327 -13.24 -13.94 25.86
C GLN A 327 -12.98 -15.04 26.88
N THR A 328 -13.08 -16.29 26.45
CA THR A 328 -12.86 -17.44 27.34
C THR A 328 -11.37 -17.66 27.58
N ILE A 329 -11.01 -17.89 28.84
CA ILE A 329 -9.64 -18.23 29.29
C ILE A 329 -9.65 -19.73 29.56
N LEU A 330 -8.85 -20.51 28.84
CA LEU A 330 -8.75 -21.94 29.00
C LEU A 330 -7.53 -22.33 29.84
N PRO A 331 -7.70 -23.22 30.84
CA PRO A 331 -6.55 -23.73 31.61
C PRO A 331 -5.68 -24.60 30.70
N LEU A 332 -4.35 -24.51 30.83
CA LEU A 332 -3.40 -25.34 30.08
C LEU A 332 -3.23 -26.75 30.67
N GLN A 333 -3.76 -26.99 31.86
CA GLN A 333 -3.79 -28.30 32.51
C GLN A 333 -5.21 -28.83 32.58
N ASP A 334 -5.41 -30.13 32.34
CA ASP A 334 -6.71 -30.80 32.43
C ASP A 334 -7.21 -30.84 33.89
N ASN A 335 -7.76 -29.76 34.37
CA ASN A 335 -8.48 -29.71 35.65
C ASN A 335 -9.97 -29.56 35.29
N THR A 336 -10.64 -30.69 35.14
CA THR A 336 -12.06 -30.77 34.76
C THR A 336 -13.04 -30.22 35.80
N GLU A 337 -12.57 -29.78 36.98
CA GLU A 337 -13.39 -29.22 38.06
C GLU A 337 -13.48 -27.70 38.09
N ASN A 338 -12.69 -27.00 37.27
CA ASN A 338 -12.72 -25.55 37.20
C ASN A 338 -13.81 -25.08 36.25
N GLY A 339 -14.81 -24.38 36.78
CA GLY A 339 -15.89 -23.75 36.00
C GLY A 339 -15.38 -22.76 34.92
N ALA A 340 -16.27 -22.06 34.25
CA ALA A 340 -15.93 -21.12 33.20
C ALA A 340 -15.08 -19.95 33.72
N HIS A 341 -13.97 -19.66 33.04
CA HIS A 341 -13.16 -18.47 33.31
C HIS A 341 -13.13 -17.62 32.02
N TYR A 342 -13.45 -16.34 32.14
CA TYR A 342 -13.46 -15.42 31.02
C TYR A 342 -13.23 -13.97 31.43
N GLU A 343 -12.79 -13.18 30.47
CA GLU A 343 -12.62 -11.73 30.55
C GLU A 343 -13.73 -11.04 29.78
N LEU A 344 -14.26 -9.95 30.35
CA LEU A 344 -15.23 -9.08 29.69
C LEU A 344 -14.49 -7.91 29.02
N LEU A 345 -14.70 -7.80 27.72
CA LEU A 345 -14.05 -6.81 26.88
C LEU A 345 -15.08 -5.81 26.35
N LEU A 346 -14.85 -4.54 26.63
CA LEU A 346 -15.72 -3.45 26.18
C LEU A 346 -15.61 -3.27 24.67
N ARG A 347 -16.75 -3.05 24.01
CA ARG A 347 -16.86 -2.59 22.62
C ARG A 347 -17.85 -1.43 22.56
N MET A 348 -17.63 -0.52 21.62
CA MET A 348 -18.55 0.57 21.33
C MET A 348 -19.02 0.46 19.89
N ARG A 349 -20.30 0.78 19.63
CA ARG A 349 -20.79 0.93 18.26
C ARG A 349 -20.81 2.40 17.86
N ASP A 350 -20.41 2.66 16.63
CA ASP A 350 -20.56 3.99 16.04
C ASP A 350 -22.03 4.28 15.67
N GLU A 351 -22.30 5.46 15.15
CA GLU A 351 -23.65 5.90 14.74
C GLU A 351 -24.20 5.06 13.57
N ASN A 352 -23.35 4.31 12.86
CA ASN A 352 -23.72 3.41 11.77
C ASN A 352 -23.84 1.94 12.21
N GLY A 353 -23.62 1.65 13.50
CA GLY A 353 -23.68 0.31 14.08
C GLY A 353 -22.39 -0.51 13.95
N ASN A 354 -21.29 0.06 13.42
CA ASN A 354 -20.01 -0.63 13.32
C ASN A 354 -19.29 -0.70 14.67
N VAL A 355 -18.60 -1.79 14.94
CA VAL A 355 -17.80 -1.97 16.15
C VAL A 355 -16.53 -1.13 16.08
N VAL A 356 -16.32 -0.31 17.10
CA VAL A 356 -15.14 0.55 17.28
C VAL A 356 -14.17 -0.12 18.25
N SER A 357 -12.87 -0.16 17.87
CA SER A 357 -11.81 -0.70 18.75
C SER A 357 -11.61 0.17 19.98
N PRO A 358 -11.44 -0.42 21.18
CA PRO A 358 -11.17 0.32 22.43
C PRO A 358 -9.95 1.24 22.34
N GLU A 359 -8.89 0.86 21.62
CA GLU A 359 -7.67 1.66 21.41
C GLU A 359 -7.95 3.06 20.88
N LEU A 360 -9.02 3.23 20.10
CA LEU A 360 -9.37 4.52 19.50
C LEU A 360 -10.04 5.49 20.47
N PHE A 361 -10.72 5.00 21.50
CA PHE A 361 -11.50 5.86 22.39
C PHE A 361 -11.06 5.83 23.86
N ILE A 362 -10.39 4.77 24.34
CA ILE A 362 -9.97 4.65 25.76
C ILE A 362 -8.97 5.77 26.11
N ALA A 363 -7.99 6.06 25.26
CA ALA A 363 -7.02 7.14 25.51
C ALA A 363 -7.70 8.52 25.67
N ALA A 364 -8.75 8.77 24.89
CA ALA A 364 -9.57 9.97 25.03
C ALA A 364 -10.40 9.94 26.31
N ALA A 365 -11.01 8.80 26.65
CA ALA A 365 -11.77 8.62 27.87
C ALA A 365 -10.91 8.89 29.13
N GLU A 366 -9.68 8.39 29.15
CA GLU A 366 -8.72 8.62 30.23
C GLU A 366 -8.38 10.11 30.36
N ARG A 367 -8.00 10.75 29.25
CA ARG A 367 -7.60 12.16 29.26
C ARG A 367 -8.71 13.10 29.72
N TYR A 368 -9.96 12.80 29.38
CA TYR A 368 -11.10 13.63 29.73
C TYR A 368 -11.85 13.15 30.98
N GLY A 369 -11.30 12.20 31.71
CA GLY A 369 -11.87 11.73 32.99
C GLY A 369 -13.22 11.02 32.83
N ILE A 370 -13.48 10.40 31.71
CA ILE A 370 -14.76 9.71 31.40
C ILE A 370 -14.70 8.24 31.81
N THR A 371 -13.50 7.67 31.97
CA THR A 371 -13.32 6.24 32.28
C THR A 371 -14.09 5.78 33.54
N PRO A 372 -14.22 6.56 34.64
CA PRO A 372 -15.05 6.14 35.77
C PRO A 372 -16.52 5.91 35.43
N ASN A 373 -17.06 6.62 34.45
CA ASN A 373 -18.43 6.41 33.99
C ASN A 373 -18.54 5.14 33.14
N ILE A 374 -17.52 4.88 32.31
CA ILE A 374 -17.42 3.65 31.52
C ILE A 374 -17.33 2.44 32.45
N ASP A 375 -16.42 2.48 33.46
CA ASP A 375 -16.22 1.38 34.39
C ASP A 375 -17.49 1.08 35.20
N ARG A 376 -18.24 2.11 35.65
CA ARG A 376 -19.54 1.94 36.27
C ARG A 376 -20.54 1.27 35.36
N TRP A 377 -20.61 1.71 34.09
CA TRP A 377 -21.46 1.11 33.09
C TRP A 377 -21.11 -0.38 32.85
N VAL A 378 -19.82 -0.70 32.75
CA VAL A 378 -19.33 -2.08 32.57
C VAL A 378 -19.76 -2.95 33.76
N ILE A 379 -19.51 -2.52 34.99
CA ILE A 379 -19.87 -3.29 36.19
C ILE A 379 -21.38 -3.49 36.29
N GLU A 380 -22.17 -2.46 36.09
CA GLU A 380 -23.66 -2.56 36.14
C GLU A 380 -24.18 -3.56 35.11
N ASN A 381 -23.68 -3.51 33.88
CA ASN A 381 -24.15 -4.38 32.80
C ASN A 381 -23.61 -5.81 32.92
N ALA A 382 -22.34 -5.99 33.35
CA ALA A 382 -21.77 -7.29 33.66
C ALA A 382 -22.56 -8.01 34.77
N PHE A 383 -22.86 -7.30 35.86
CA PHE A 383 -23.58 -7.88 36.99
C PHE A 383 -25.03 -8.18 36.60
N ARG A 384 -25.70 -7.28 35.88
CA ARG A 384 -27.04 -7.50 35.35
C ARG A 384 -27.12 -8.74 34.48
N TRP A 385 -26.16 -8.89 33.58
CA TRP A 385 -26.04 -10.07 32.70
C TRP A 385 -25.83 -11.37 33.49
N LEU A 386 -24.87 -11.39 34.43
CA LEU A 386 -24.61 -12.56 35.29
C LEU A 386 -25.82 -12.94 36.15
N VAL A 387 -26.65 -11.98 36.57
CA VAL A 387 -27.89 -12.25 37.31
C VAL A 387 -28.99 -12.82 36.40
N SER A 388 -29.07 -12.33 35.15
CA SER A 388 -30.09 -12.81 34.20
C SER A 388 -29.81 -14.21 33.68
N GLU A 389 -28.52 -14.61 33.59
CA GLU A 389 -28.07 -15.88 33.04
C GLU A 389 -27.68 -16.86 34.16
N ALA A 390 -28.68 -17.54 34.74
CA ALA A 390 -28.48 -18.42 35.90
C ALA A 390 -27.48 -19.57 35.61
N ASP A 391 -27.58 -20.17 34.42
CA ASP A 391 -26.70 -21.25 34.01
C ASP A 391 -25.23 -20.81 33.88
N GLU A 392 -24.98 -19.60 33.35
CA GLU A 392 -23.65 -19.00 33.25
C GLU A 392 -23.08 -18.68 34.64
N ARG A 393 -23.90 -18.15 35.52
CA ARG A 393 -23.54 -17.83 36.90
C ARG A 393 -23.14 -19.07 37.71
N GLU A 394 -23.86 -20.20 37.55
CA GLU A 394 -23.54 -21.45 38.21
C GLU A 394 -22.23 -22.04 37.71
N ARG A 395 -21.99 -21.97 36.41
CA ARG A 395 -20.77 -22.47 35.78
C ARG A 395 -19.57 -21.54 35.95
N LEU A 396 -19.77 -20.29 36.35
CA LEU A 396 -18.72 -19.29 36.48
C LEU A 396 -17.75 -19.67 37.61
N SER A 397 -16.46 -19.78 37.28
CA SER A 397 -15.37 -19.83 38.22
C SER A 397 -14.81 -18.42 38.47
N LEU A 398 -14.48 -17.70 37.40
CA LEU A 398 -13.93 -16.33 37.50
C LEU A 398 -14.32 -15.50 36.27
N CYS A 399 -14.79 -14.28 36.52
CA CYS A 399 -15.04 -13.25 35.53
C CYS A 399 -14.11 -12.06 35.76
N SER A 400 -13.21 -11.79 34.83
CA SER A 400 -12.31 -10.66 34.86
C SER A 400 -12.93 -9.44 34.21
N ILE A 401 -12.81 -8.29 34.89
CA ILE A 401 -13.31 -6.97 34.46
C ILE A 401 -12.16 -5.97 34.58
N ASN A 402 -11.81 -5.33 33.46
CA ASN A 402 -10.81 -4.28 33.43
C ASN A 402 -11.32 -2.99 34.09
N LEU A 403 -10.49 -2.36 34.92
CA LEU A 403 -10.75 -1.07 35.55
C LEU A 403 -9.67 -0.05 35.23
N SER A 404 -10.07 1.19 35.07
CA SER A 404 -9.15 2.31 34.92
C SER A 404 -8.53 2.74 36.26
N GLY A 405 -7.30 3.30 36.20
CA GLY A 405 -6.67 3.90 37.38
C GLY A 405 -7.45 5.08 37.95
N GLN A 406 -8.20 5.79 37.11
CA GLN A 406 -9.02 6.93 37.54
C GLN A 406 -10.20 6.49 38.42
N SER A 407 -10.77 5.32 38.18
CA SER A 407 -11.82 4.76 39.04
C SER A 407 -11.33 4.43 40.43
N LEU A 408 -10.08 4.00 40.57
CA LEU A 408 -9.47 3.71 41.88
C LEU A 408 -9.26 4.98 42.71
N GLY A 409 -9.02 6.11 42.05
CA GLY A 409 -8.87 7.42 42.69
C GLY A 409 -10.18 8.12 43.01
N ASP A 410 -11.36 7.56 42.65
CA ASP A 410 -12.67 8.13 42.93
C ASP A 410 -13.26 7.56 44.25
N ASP A 411 -13.31 8.37 45.28
CA ASP A 411 -13.83 7.99 46.61
C ASP A 411 -15.24 7.38 46.55
N LYS A 412 -16.03 7.66 45.51
CA LYS A 412 -17.38 7.15 45.31
C LYS A 412 -17.42 5.79 44.60
N PHE A 413 -16.32 5.36 44.02
CA PHE A 413 -16.29 4.15 43.19
C PHE A 413 -16.37 2.88 44.04
N LEU A 414 -15.60 2.76 45.12
CA LEU A 414 -15.65 1.60 46.00
C LEU A 414 -17.05 1.42 46.65
N PRO A 415 -17.68 2.46 47.22
CA PRO A 415 -19.07 2.36 47.69
C PRO A 415 -20.07 1.90 46.62
N PHE A 416 -19.88 2.35 45.36
CA PHE A 416 -20.68 1.92 44.23
C PHE A 416 -20.51 0.41 43.96
N VAL A 417 -19.28 -0.09 43.88
CA VAL A 417 -18.99 -1.52 43.65
C VAL A 417 -19.62 -2.38 44.76
N VAL A 418 -19.45 -2.00 46.01
CA VAL A 418 -20.05 -2.71 47.18
C VAL A 418 -21.58 -2.74 47.09
N ASP A 419 -22.19 -1.65 46.67
CA ASP A 419 -23.66 -1.58 46.49
C ASP A 419 -24.11 -2.49 45.33
N GLN A 420 -23.37 -2.56 44.25
CA GLN A 420 -23.64 -3.49 43.13
C GLN A 420 -23.59 -4.96 43.57
N PHE A 421 -22.61 -5.39 44.38
CA PHE A 421 -22.58 -6.72 44.95
C PHE A 421 -23.78 -7.01 45.87
N ARG A 422 -24.15 -6.03 46.72
CA ARG A 422 -25.34 -6.18 47.62
C ARG A 422 -26.64 -6.35 46.84
N ARG A 423 -26.82 -5.59 45.76
CA ARG A 423 -28.02 -5.66 44.94
C ARG A 423 -28.10 -6.91 44.07
N SER A 424 -26.97 -7.33 43.49
CA SER A 424 -26.92 -8.48 42.61
C SER A 424 -26.92 -9.82 43.33
N GLY A 425 -26.44 -9.86 44.58
CA GLY A 425 -26.21 -11.10 45.32
C GLY A 425 -25.16 -12.02 44.72
N LEU A 426 -24.30 -11.48 43.85
CA LEU A 426 -23.18 -12.22 43.24
C LEU A 426 -22.12 -12.53 44.30
N ASP A 427 -21.48 -13.71 44.14
CA ASP A 427 -20.34 -14.10 44.97
C ASP A 427 -19.10 -13.30 44.52
N ALA A 428 -18.58 -12.48 45.42
CA ALA A 428 -17.41 -11.63 45.14
C ALA A 428 -16.16 -12.45 44.80
N SER A 429 -16.06 -13.71 45.23
CA SER A 429 -14.93 -14.59 44.89
C SER A 429 -14.88 -14.98 43.42
N LYS A 430 -15.98 -14.79 42.67
CA LYS A 430 -16.11 -15.10 41.24
C LYS A 430 -15.80 -13.89 40.33
N ILE A 431 -15.53 -12.72 40.89
CA ILE A 431 -15.24 -11.50 40.13
C ILE A 431 -13.79 -11.06 40.40
N CYS A 432 -13.04 -10.85 39.33
CA CYS A 432 -11.70 -10.29 39.37
C CYS A 432 -11.69 -8.91 38.70
N PHE A 433 -11.23 -7.88 39.40
CA PHE A 433 -10.98 -6.59 38.81
C PHE A 433 -9.51 -6.48 38.43
N GLU A 434 -9.23 -6.23 37.14
CA GLU A 434 -7.90 -6.12 36.59
C GLU A 434 -7.53 -4.64 36.36
N ILE A 435 -6.34 -4.27 36.78
CA ILE A 435 -5.78 -2.93 36.61
C ILE A 435 -4.40 -3.01 35.95
N THR A 436 -4.07 -2.03 35.11
CA THR A 436 -2.75 -1.97 34.49
C THR A 436 -1.69 -1.50 35.51
N GLU A 437 -0.44 -1.93 35.37
CA GLU A 437 0.68 -1.52 36.22
C GLU A 437 0.84 0.01 36.27
N THR A 438 0.70 0.68 35.14
CA THR A 438 0.78 2.15 35.04
C THR A 438 -0.31 2.83 35.87
N ALA A 439 -1.52 2.27 35.88
CA ALA A 439 -2.63 2.78 36.65
C ALA A 439 -2.43 2.58 38.17
N ALA A 440 -1.86 1.45 38.58
CA ALA A 440 -1.55 1.17 39.99
C ALA A 440 -0.51 2.15 40.55
N VAL A 441 0.57 2.44 39.80
CA VAL A 441 1.63 3.35 40.23
C VAL A 441 1.11 4.80 40.35
N ALA A 442 0.28 5.25 39.44
CA ALA A 442 -0.26 6.61 39.46
C ALA A 442 -1.23 6.87 40.64
N SER A 443 -1.83 5.81 41.21
CA SER A 443 -2.74 5.92 42.35
C SER A 443 -2.06 5.96 43.70
N TYR A 444 -0.76 5.66 43.78
CA TYR A 444 0.04 5.68 45.02
C TYR A 444 0.95 6.92 45.18
N SER A 445 0.94 7.84 44.22
CA SER A 445 1.66 9.11 44.24
C SER A 445 0.72 10.30 44.44
#